data_d21ab6b672de16fd191f29ba7d08ff95
#
_entry.id   d21ab6b672de16fd191f29ba7d08ff95
#
_cell.length_a   1.000
_cell.length_b   1.000
_cell.length_c   1.000
_cell.angle_alpha   90.00
_cell.angle_beta   90.00
_cell.angle_gamma   90.00
#
_symmetry.space_group_name_H-M   'P 1'
#
loop_
_entity.id
_entity.type
_entity.pdbx_description
1 polymer ?
#
loop_
_entity_poly.entity_id
_entity_poly.type
_entity_poly.pdbx_seq_one_letter_code
_entity_poly.pdbx_strand_id
1 'polypeptide(L)'
;VMPISPYAELLRTADMRVTRPRVAVLEVVGSNPHADTDTILGLVRSVLPEVSRQTVYDVLNALTAARLVRRIEPAGSPARYESRVGDNHHHAVCRSCGVIADVDCAVGETPCLTASDSVGFTIDEAEVIYWGFCAQCSTARGQSTDPVSFPPGSRTQQSS
;
A
#
# COMPACT_ATOMS: atom_id res chain seq x y z
N VAL A 1 22.83 -27.09 4.56
CA VAL A 1 22.58 -25.90 3.72
C VAL A 1 21.39 -25.16 4.32
N MET A 2 21.62 -24.02 4.97
CA MET A 2 20.52 -23.19 5.45
C MET A 2 19.68 -22.71 4.25
N PRO A 3 18.36 -22.79 4.31
CA PRO A 3 17.52 -22.28 3.24
C PRO A 3 17.79 -20.77 3.07
N ILE A 4 18.10 -20.37 1.85
CA ILE A 4 18.25 -18.95 1.50
C ILE A 4 16.90 -18.29 1.73
N SER A 5 16.86 -17.26 2.54
CA SER A 5 15.61 -16.51 2.77
C SER A 5 15.05 -16.03 1.43
N PRO A 6 13.77 -16.25 1.13
CA PRO A 6 13.15 -15.80 -0.12
C PRO A 6 13.31 -14.27 -0.30
N TYR A 7 13.38 -13.53 0.77
CA TYR A 7 13.60 -12.08 0.75
C TYR A 7 15.04 -11.72 0.33
N ALA A 8 16.01 -12.56 0.65
CA ALA A 8 17.39 -12.37 0.16
C ALA A 8 17.50 -12.56 -1.36
N GLU A 9 16.70 -13.48 -1.92
CA GLU A 9 16.63 -13.68 -3.37
C GLU A 9 15.92 -12.51 -4.06
N LEU A 10 14.84 -12.01 -3.51
CA LEU A 10 14.16 -10.82 -4.02
C LEU A 10 15.11 -9.61 -4.10
N LEU A 11 15.92 -9.38 -3.06
CA LEU A 11 16.94 -8.32 -3.08
C LEU A 11 17.96 -8.50 -4.19
N ARG A 12 18.45 -9.72 -4.43
CA ARG A 12 19.39 -9.99 -5.51
C ARG A 12 18.78 -9.75 -6.89
N THR A 13 17.57 -10.22 -7.09
CA THR A 13 16.83 -10.04 -8.36
C THR A 13 16.61 -8.57 -8.68
N ALA A 14 16.45 -7.74 -7.64
CA ALA A 14 16.33 -6.29 -7.77
C ALA A 14 17.69 -5.56 -7.80
N ASP A 15 18.78 -6.27 -7.98
CA ASP A 15 20.17 -5.73 -7.97
C ASP A 15 20.51 -4.96 -6.68
N MET A 16 19.93 -5.37 -5.58
CA MET A 16 20.16 -4.75 -4.28
C MET A 16 21.12 -5.58 -3.41
N ARG A 17 22.05 -4.90 -2.73
CA ARG A 17 22.91 -5.56 -1.75
C ARG A 17 22.07 -6.19 -0.65
N VAL A 18 22.27 -7.50 -0.40
CA VAL A 18 21.63 -8.23 0.69
C VAL A 18 22.27 -7.80 2.02
N THR A 19 21.48 -7.23 2.91
CA THR A 19 21.91 -6.85 4.27
C THR A 19 20.85 -7.31 5.28
N ARG A 20 21.27 -7.56 6.53
CA ARG A 20 20.36 -7.99 7.60
C ARG A 20 19.17 -7.04 7.77
N PRO A 21 19.35 -5.69 7.82
CA PRO A 21 18.22 -4.76 7.93
C PRO A 21 17.25 -4.85 6.74
N ARG A 22 17.73 -4.97 5.51
CA ARG A 22 16.86 -5.08 4.32
C ARG A 22 16.03 -6.36 4.33
N VAL A 23 16.64 -7.49 4.67
CA VAL A 23 15.91 -8.76 4.79
C VAL A 23 14.86 -8.67 5.88
N ALA A 24 15.22 -8.18 7.08
CA ALA A 24 14.30 -8.06 8.20
C ALA A 24 13.13 -7.11 7.90
N VAL A 25 13.37 -5.97 7.27
CA VAL A 25 12.29 -5.04 6.89
C VAL A 25 11.36 -5.67 5.85
N LEU A 26 11.89 -6.34 4.80
CA LEU A 26 11.06 -7.03 3.81
C LEU A 26 10.20 -8.13 4.43
N GLU A 27 10.76 -8.91 5.35
CA GLU A 27 10.05 -9.98 6.05
C GLU A 27 8.92 -9.41 6.93
N VAL A 28 9.18 -8.34 7.65
CA VAL A 28 8.19 -7.65 8.47
C VAL A 28 7.07 -7.06 7.62
N VAL A 29 7.38 -6.36 6.54
CA VAL A 29 6.38 -5.78 5.64
C VAL A 29 5.55 -6.88 4.96
N GLY A 30 6.20 -7.98 4.52
CA GLY A 30 5.50 -9.11 3.93
C GLY A 30 4.52 -9.82 4.87
N SER A 31 4.84 -9.84 6.16
CA SER A 31 4.01 -10.47 7.19
C SER A 31 2.98 -9.51 7.82
N ASN A 32 3.15 -8.20 7.64
CA ASN A 32 2.31 -7.16 8.24
C ASN A 32 1.95 -6.10 7.20
N PRO A 33 1.08 -6.43 6.22
CA PRO A 33 0.66 -5.48 5.21
C PRO A 33 0.00 -4.26 5.84
N HIS A 34 0.24 -3.10 5.26
CA HIS A 34 -0.25 -1.80 5.71
C HIS A 34 0.27 -1.34 7.09
N ALA A 35 1.35 -1.94 7.59
CA ALA A 35 2.01 -1.45 8.80
C ALA A 35 2.64 -0.06 8.55
N ASP A 36 2.57 0.82 9.55
CA ASP A 36 3.28 2.09 9.52
C ASP A 36 4.76 1.91 9.95
N THR A 37 5.54 2.96 9.77
CA THR A 37 6.98 2.92 10.06
C THR A 37 7.28 2.59 11.53
N ASP A 38 6.47 3.06 12.46
CA ASP A 38 6.71 2.83 13.89
C ASP A 38 6.43 1.37 14.27
N THR A 39 5.38 0.79 13.71
CA THR A 39 5.07 -0.64 13.84
C THR A 39 6.19 -1.49 13.22
N ILE A 40 6.62 -1.17 11.99
CA ILE A 40 7.73 -1.86 11.32
C ILE A 40 9.00 -1.77 12.16
N LEU A 41 9.35 -0.59 12.65
CA LEU A 41 10.54 -0.38 13.50
C LEU A 41 10.48 -1.26 14.75
N GLY A 42 9.33 -1.30 15.43
CA GLY A 42 9.14 -2.14 16.61
C GLY A 42 9.35 -3.61 16.33
N LEU A 43 8.76 -4.11 15.24
CA LEU A 43 8.90 -5.51 14.81
C LEU A 43 10.32 -5.84 14.36
N VAL A 44 10.98 -4.97 13.59
CA VAL A 44 12.36 -5.17 13.18
C VAL A 44 13.30 -5.21 14.41
N ARG A 45 13.07 -4.37 15.41
CA ARG A 45 13.86 -4.37 16.66
C ARG A 45 13.71 -5.64 17.48
N SER A 46 12.64 -6.38 17.33
CA SER A 46 12.51 -7.69 18.00
C SER A 46 13.53 -8.72 17.50
N VAL A 47 14.03 -8.57 16.28
CA VAL A 47 15.03 -9.45 15.65
C VAL A 47 16.40 -8.78 15.47
N LEU A 48 16.43 -7.45 15.40
CA LEU A 48 17.64 -6.62 15.28
C LEU A 48 17.55 -5.45 16.29
N PRO A 49 17.83 -5.70 17.58
CA PRO A 49 17.62 -4.70 18.64
C PRO A 49 18.39 -3.39 18.45
N GLU A 50 19.56 -3.46 17.82
CA GLU A 50 20.46 -2.32 17.58
C GLU A 50 20.08 -1.47 16.36
N VAL A 51 19.04 -1.86 15.58
CA VAL A 51 18.68 -1.11 14.38
C VAL A 51 18.17 0.28 14.75
N SER A 52 18.72 1.29 14.08
CA SER A 52 18.29 2.67 14.28
C SER A 52 17.00 2.96 13.51
N ARG A 53 16.22 3.95 13.98
CA ARG A 53 15.06 4.47 13.24
C ARG A 53 15.47 4.92 11.83
N GLN A 54 16.58 5.66 11.72
CA GLN A 54 17.08 6.14 10.44
C GLN A 54 17.36 5.00 9.47
N THR A 55 17.99 3.92 9.94
CA THR A 55 18.26 2.74 9.10
C THR A 55 16.98 2.14 8.55
N VAL A 56 15.91 2.03 9.34
CA VAL A 56 14.62 1.50 8.87
C VAL A 56 14.00 2.41 7.81
N TYR A 57 14.03 3.74 8.02
CA TYR A 57 13.55 4.70 7.01
C TYR A 57 14.34 4.62 5.71
N ASP A 58 15.67 4.57 5.77
CA ASP A 58 16.52 4.47 4.58
C ASP A 58 16.28 3.16 3.82
N VAL A 59 16.07 2.07 4.55
CA VAL A 59 15.75 0.77 3.96
C VAL A 59 14.37 0.81 3.29
N LEU A 60 13.34 1.33 3.95
CA LEU A 60 11.98 1.46 3.37
C LEU A 60 12.00 2.30 2.10
N ASN A 61 12.71 3.43 2.11
CA ASN A 61 12.87 4.28 0.92
C ASN A 61 13.58 3.53 -0.22
N ALA A 62 14.67 2.82 0.09
CA ALA A 62 15.40 2.05 -0.92
C ALA A 62 14.56 0.90 -1.51
N LEU A 63 13.78 0.19 -0.68
CA LEU A 63 12.91 -0.89 -1.11
C LEU A 63 11.73 -0.36 -1.96
N THR A 64 11.18 0.81 -1.62
CA THR A 64 10.14 1.48 -2.40
C THR A 64 10.68 1.91 -3.77
N ALA A 65 11.87 2.52 -3.81
CA ALA A 65 12.52 2.91 -5.07
C ALA A 65 12.81 1.69 -5.97
N ALA A 66 13.14 0.53 -5.38
CA ALA A 66 13.35 -0.73 -6.08
C ALA A 66 12.04 -1.47 -6.43
N ARG A 67 10.88 -0.90 -6.10
CA ARG A 67 9.55 -1.51 -6.31
C ARG A 67 9.39 -2.90 -5.66
N LEU A 68 10.09 -3.16 -4.56
CA LEU A 68 9.92 -4.35 -3.73
C LEU A 68 8.89 -4.13 -2.61
N VAL A 69 8.61 -2.87 -2.31
CA VAL A 69 7.64 -2.42 -1.32
C VAL A 69 6.88 -1.25 -1.92
N ARG A 70 5.58 -1.19 -1.69
CA ARG A 70 4.73 -0.05 -2.02
C ARG A 70 4.52 0.79 -0.77
N ARG A 71 4.61 2.11 -0.93
CA ARG A 71 4.25 3.08 0.09
C ARG A 71 2.89 3.67 -0.24
N ILE A 72 1.97 3.58 0.70
CA ILE A 72 0.61 4.12 0.61
C ILE A 72 0.53 5.27 1.61
N GLU A 73 0.10 6.44 1.16
CA GLU A 73 0.02 7.63 2.02
C GLU A 73 -1.37 8.26 1.94
N PRO A 74 -2.38 7.67 2.61
CA PRO A 74 -3.71 8.23 2.62
C PRO A 74 -3.70 9.62 3.27
N ALA A 75 -4.44 10.57 2.69
CA ALA A 75 -4.49 11.93 3.20
C ALA A 75 -4.85 11.98 4.70
N GLY A 76 -4.03 12.63 5.50
CA GLY A 76 -4.21 12.76 6.96
C GLY A 76 -3.82 11.52 7.79
N SER A 77 -3.19 10.53 7.17
CA SER A 77 -2.73 9.30 7.84
C SER A 77 -1.21 9.13 7.69
N PRO A 78 -0.54 8.43 8.61
CA PRO A 78 0.85 8.07 8.42
C PRO A 78 1.03 7.16 7.20
N ALA A 79 2.21 7.22 6.57
CA ALA A 79 2.57 6.32 5.49
C ALA A 79 2.49 4.86 5.93
N ARG A 80 1.94 4.02 5.08
CA ARG A 80 1.80 2.57 5.24
C ARG A 80 2.63 1.87 4.18
N TYR A 81 3.02 0.64 4.45
CA TYR A 81 3.87 -0.13 3.56
C TYR A 81 3.30 -1.53 3.32
N GLU A 82 3.48 -2.02 2.11
CA GLU A 82 3.06 -3.38 1.71
C GLU A 82 4.07 -3.98 0.73
N SER A 83 4.13 -5.31 0.67
CA SER A 83 4.96 -6.06 -0.28
C SER A 83 4.20 -6.50 -1.54
N ARG A 84 2.89 -6.23 -1.59
CA ARG A 84 2.07 -6.49 -2.77
C ARG A 84 2.31 -5.41 -3.81
N VAL A 85 3.10 -5.73 -4.83
CA VAL A 85 3.50 -4.79 -5.88
C VAL A 85 3.25 -5.41 -7.26
N GLY A 86 2.94 -4.58 -8.24
CA GLY A 86 2.83 -5.00 -9.64
C GLY A 86 1.49 -5.62 -10.04
N ASP A 87 0.47 -5.55 -9.21
CA ASP A 87 -0.91 -5.88 -9.53
C ASP A 87 -1.82 -4.66 -9.38
N ASN A 88 -3.01 -4.74 -9.98
CA ASN A 88 -4.01 -3.66 -9.91
C ASN A 88 -4.96 -3.92 -8.75
N HIS A 89 -4.54 -3.59 -7.54
CA HIS A 89 -5.45 -3.53 -6.40
C HIS A 89 -5.59 -2.08 -5.91
N HIS A 90 -6.66 -1.84 -5.18
CA HIS A 90 -7.01 -0.56 -4.59
C HIS A 90 -7.05 -0.70 -3.07
N HIS A 91 -7.13 0.41 -2.37
CA HIS A 91 -7.19 0.42 -0.93
C HIS A 91 -8.50 1.02 -0.44
N ALA A 92 -9.10 0.42 0.58
CA ALA A 92 -10.18 1.00 1.34
C ALA A 92 -9.66 1.48 2.70
N VAL A 93 -9.92 2.74 3.04
CA VAL A 93 -9.44 3.37 4.27
C VAL A 93 -10.63 3.74 5.15
N CYS A 94 -10.59 3.31 6.40
CA CYS A 94 -11.60 3.67 7.38
C CYS A 94 -11.37 5.09 7.90
N ARG A 95 -12.35 5.97 7.71
CA ARG A 95 -12.30 7.36 8.20
C ARG A 95 -12.27 7.49 9.72
N SER A 96 -12.69 6.45 10.45
CA SER A 96 -12.78 6.47 11.91
C SER A 96 -11.51 5.93 12.59
N CYS A 97 -11.07 4.73 12.22
CA CYS A 97 -9.94 4.07 12.88
C CYS A 97 -8.67 3.98 12.02
N GLY A 98 -8.72 4.42 10.76
CA GLY A 98 -7.56 4.44 9.86
C GLY A 98 -7.13 3.06 9.36
N VAL A 99 -7.89 1.98 9.63
CA VAL A 99 -7.57 0.66 9.08
C VAL A 99 -7.63 0.70 7.57
N ILE A 100 -6.66 0.03 6.93
CA ILE A 100 -6.58 -0.13 5.49
C ILE A 100 -6.86 -1.59 5.15
N ALA A 101 -7.57 -1.82 4.06
CA ALA A 101 -7.81 -3.14 3.49
C ALA A 101 -7.59 -3.07 1.98
N ASP A 102 -7.07 -4.16 1.40
CA ASP A 102 -6.98 -4.32 -0.04
C ASP A 102 -8.36 -4.55 -0.63
N VAL A 103 -8.60 -3.93 -1.75
CA VAL A 103 -9.80 -4.13 -2.57
C VAL A 103 -9.32 -4.50 -3.96
N ASP A 104 -9.59 -5.72 -4.39
CA ASP A 104 -9.26 -6.14 -5.74
C ASP A 104 -10.05 -5.29 -6.75
N CYS A 105 -9.43 -5.04 -7.91
CA CYS A 105 -10.05 -4.25 -8.94
C CYS A 105 -11.38 -4.90 -9.34
N ALA A 106 -12.48 -4.21 -9.07
CA ALA A 106 -13.80 -4.75 -9.28
C ALA A 106 -14.09 -4.96 -10.77
N VAL A 107 -14.90 -5.97 -11.00
CA VAL A 107 -15.55 -6.39 -12.24
C VAL A 107 -15.89 -5.22 -13.15
N GLY A 108 -15.25 -5.13 -14.30
CA GLY A 108 -15.51 -4.13 -15.32
C GLY A 108 -14.22 -3.67 -16.02
N GLU A 109 -14.33 -3.17 -17.23
CA GLU A 109 -13.19 -2.59 -17.95
C GLU A 109 -12.53 -1.53 -17.06
N THR A 110 -11.23 -1.57 -16.98
CA THR A 110 -10.35 -0.75 -16.15
C THR A 110 -10.44 0.75 -16.50
N PRO A 111 -11.40 1.54 -16.01
CA PRO A 111 -11.42 2.97 -16.27
C PRO A 111 -10.40 3.73 -15.42
N CYS A 112 -9.78 3.04 -14.44
CA CYS A 112 -9.01 3.69 -13.39
C CYS A 112 -7.56 4.00 -13.79
N LEU A 113 -7.07 3.46 -14.93
CA LEU A 113 -5.64 3.51 -15.26
C LEU A 113 -5.32 4.34 -16.52
N THR A 114 -6.35 4.83 -17.23
CA THR A 114 -6.13 5.65 -18.43
C THR A 114 -6.77 7.02 -18.22
N ALA A 115 -5.92 8.02 -18.10
CA ALA A 115 -6.39 9.40 -18.10
C ALA A 115 -6.95 9.73 -19.50
N SER A 116 -8.11 10.40 -19.55
CA SER A 116 -8.71 10.86 -20.82
C SER A 116 -7.84 11.91 -21.52
N ASP A 117 -7.03 12.65 -20.74
CA ASP A 117 -6.05 13.61 -21.20
C ASP A 117 -4.87 13.60 -20.20
N SER A 118 -3.65 13.46 -20.69
CA SER A 118 -2.46 13.49 -19.86
C SER A 118 -1.96 14.90 -19.55
N VAL A 119 -2.52 15.92 -20.17
CA VAL A 119 -2.12 17.34 -20.01
C VAL A 119 -0.59 17.54 -20.12
N GLY A 120 0.06 16.75 -21.00
CA GLY A 120 1.49 16.78 -21.20
C GLY A 120 2.35 15.99 -20.19
N PHE A 121 1.72 15.25 -19.26
CA PHE A 121 2.43 14.36 -18.34
C PHE A 121 2.64 12.97 -18.96
N THR A 122 3.75 12.34 -18.63
CA THR A 122 3.93 10.90 -18.82
C THR A 122 3.42 10.21 -17.56
N ILE A 123 2.23 9.63 -17.63
CA ILE A 123 1.58 8.98 -16.49
C ILE A 123 2.12 7.55 -16.40
N ASP A 124 2.67 7.17 -15.26
CA ASP A 124 3.25 5.86 -15.00
C ASP A 124 2.46 5.06 -13.95
N GLU A 125 1.64 5.71 -13.14
CA GLU A 125 0.82 5.05 -12.11
C GLU A 125 -0.48 5.82 -11.85
N ALA A 126 -1.54 5.09 -11.50
CA ALA A 126 -2.79 5.64 -10.97
C ALA A 126 -3.15 4.89 -9.69
N GLU A 127 -3.53 5.62 -8.64
CA GLU A 127 -3.96 5.04 -7.38
C GLU A 127 -5.43 5.40 -7.10
N VAL A 128 -6.21 4.42 -6.66
CA VAL A 128 -7.59 4.62 -6.21
C VAL A 128 -7.71 4.26 -4.73
N ILE A 129 -8.15 5.21 -3.92
CA ILE A 129 -8.41 5.01 -2.50
C ILE A 129 -9.90 5.19 -2.24
N TYR A 130 -10.55 4.14 -1.73
CA TYR A 130 -11.92 4.18 -1.25
C TYR A 130 -11.96 4.64 0.20
N TRP A 131 -12.78 5.61 0.50
CA TRP A 131 -12.96 6.14 1.86
C TRP A 131 -14.32 5.75 2.41
N GLY A 132 -14.33 5.08 3.57
CA GLY A 132 -15.56 4.61 4.19
C GLY A 132 -15.38 4.33 5.68
N PHE A 133 -16.15 3.38 6.18
CA PHE A 133 -16.05 2.88 7.55
C PHE A 133 -15.91 1.36 7.53
N CYS A 134 -14.97 0.80 8.27
CA CYS A 134 -14.83 -0.64 8.40
C CYS A 134 -16.06 -1.22 9.14
N ALA A 135 -16.26 -2.54 9.06
CA ALA A 135 -17.41 -3.21 9.67
C ALA A 135 -17.60 -2.86 11.15
N GLN A 136 -16.52 -2.82 11.93
CA GLN A 136 -16.57 -2.47 13.34
C GLN A 136 -17.01 -1.03 13.56
N CYS A 137 -16.48 -0.09 12.79
CA CYS A 137 -16.84 1.32 12.93
C CYS A 137 -18.23 1.63 12.35
N SER A 138 -18.68 0.91 11.32
CA SER A 138 -20.05 1.02 10.78
C SER A 138 -21.06 0.56 11.81
N THR A 139 -20.86 -0.58 12.44
CA THR A 139 -21.73 -1.10 13.51
C THR A 139 -21.83 -0.13 14.69
N ALA A 140 -20.68 0.43 15.12
CA ALA A 140 -20.65 1.42 16.20
C ALA A 140 -21.41 2.71 15.86
N ARG A 141 -21.62 3.02 14.56
CA ARG A 141 -22.36 4.18 14.07
C ARG A 141 -23.82 3.86 13.73
N GLY A 142 -24.25 2.62 13.86
CA GLY A 142 -25.61 2.18 13.47
C GLY A 142 -25.84 2.21 11.95
N GLN A 143 -24.79 2.16 11.14
CA GLN A 143 -24.87 2.16 9.68
C GLN A 143 -24.86 0.72 9.17
N SER A 144 -25.70 0.45 8.14
CA SER A 144 -25.67 -0.83 7.41
C SER A 144 -24.37 -0.96 6.60
N THR A 145 -23.85 -2.19 6.51
CA THR A 145 -22.66 -2.52 5.70
C THR A 145 -23.02 -2.85 4.24
N ASP A 146 -24.24 -2.50 3.79
CA ASP A 146 -24.65 -2.75 2.42
C ASP A 146 -23.73 -2.03 1.42
N PRO A 147 -23.36 -2.67 0.31
CA PRO A 147 -22.50 -2.07 -0.69
C PRO A 147 -23.15 -0.80 -1.26
N VAL A 148 -22.42 0.29 -1.21
CA VAL A 148 -22.89 1.57 -1.77
C VAL A 148 -22.95 1.44 -3.28
N SER A 149 -24.15 1.48 -3.84
CA SER A 149 -24.33 1.68 -5.27
C SER A 149 -24.02 3.15 -5.58
N PHE A 150 -22.90 3.38 -6.24
CA PHE A 150 -22.61 4.70 -6.79
C PHE A 150 -23.63 4.99 -7.90
N PRO A 151 -24.33 6.12 -7.88
CA PRO A 151 -25.19 6.49 -9.01
C PRO A 151 -24.31 6.64 -10.26
N PRO A 152 -24.78 6.19 -11.43
CA PRO A 152 -24.05 6.40 -12.68
C PRO A 152 -23.83 7.90 -12.85
N GLY A 153 -22.54 8.28 -13.05
CA GLY A 153 -22.16 9.68 -13.18
C GLY A 153 -23.00 10.37 -14.22
N SER A 154 -23.64 11.47 -13.83
CA SER A 154 -24.34 12.36 -14.73
C SER A 154 -23.33 12.91 -15.73
N ARG A 155 -23.38 12.43 -16.96
CA ARG A 155 -22.67 13.02 -18.10
C ARG A 155 -23.21 14.45 -18.25
N THR A 156 -22.41 15.42 -17.87
CA THR A 156 -22.67 16.80 -18.27
C THR A 156 -22.45 16.85 -19.79
N GLN A 157 -23.54 16.91 -20.53
CA GLN A 157 -23.49 17.24 -21.96
C GLN A 157 -22.97 18.69 -22.05
N GLN A 158 -21.75 18.84 -22.50
CA GLN A 158 -21.30 20.13 -23.02
C GLN A 158 -21.88 20.26 -24.42
N SER A 159 -22.89 21.09 -24.55
CA SER A 159 -23.41 21.58 -25.81
C SER A 159 -22.44 22.59 -26.40
N SER A 160 -22.13 22.41 -27.67
CA SER A 160 -21.47 23.22 -28.70
C SER A 160 -21.12 24.66 -28.36
#